data_5e182a702557fdbd50171e54fba6b87f
#
_entry.id   5e182a702557fdbd50171e54fba6b87f
#
_cell.length_a   1.000
_cell.length_b   1.000
_cell.length_c   1.000
_cell.angle_alpha   90.00
_cell.angle_beta   90.00
_cell.angle_gamma   90.00
#
_symmetry.space_group_name_H-M   'P 1'
#
loop_
_entity.id
_entity.type
_entity.pdbx_description
1 polymer ?
#
loop_
_entity_poly.entity_id
_entity_poly.type
_entity_poly.pdbx_seq_one_letter_code
_entity_poly.pdbx_strand_id
1 'polypeptide(L)'
;MGAFLMSKKWERRQIISQGKINEWFKSNYSTDKHFLYILGMGFDKRMCDGVMQFIKTGIPFTLWKVTFDEGESSPSREYQNESNKNKEMLDSIAAGIPAQEKNIVFWQNDGRSSRYIAEISASKIIKSSANELCAFSDIIFDISALPQTLYLCMLNMLLNCCNTDQTVYIIVNENYTIDMKTEPVEIDEFAHEMQGFSAPTEDLESVLIWYPILGEVNPLLLKKHYDYLISSSKHVDEICPVVPFPAVDVRRADNILKGYRKEFFSDWKIDKKNIIYASETNPLRVCESLYSTSMHYKKVLRPLGECKFVFSAITSKLMSIGVFLAAYDLKKEKVNISLLNVNNKGYKIIQQEENNIESSLTCLLLSNTEKAGG
;
A
#
# COMPACT_ATOMS: atom_id res chain seq x y z
N MET A 1 32.20 7.71 -24.04
CA MET A 1 31.13 8.27 -23.16
C MET A 1 29.86 7.52 -23.48
N GLY A 2 29.66 6.39 -22.81
CA GLY A 2 28.44 5.60 -22.93
C GLY A 2 27.41 6.13 -21.92
N ALA A 3 26.36 6.76 -22.43
CA ALA A 3 25.19 7.03 -21.61
C ALA A 3 24.61 5.68 -21.20
N PHE A 4 24.76 5.32 -19.93
CA PHE A 4 23.95 4.29 -19.31
C PHE A 4 22.51 4.79 -19.37
N LEU A 5 21.75 4.31 -20.32
CA LEU A 5 20.30 4.37 -20.29
C LEU A 5 19.89 3.56 -19.05
N MET A 6 19.65 4.26 -17.94
CA MET A 6 18.95 3.64 -16.80
C MET A 6 17.61 3.15 -17.34
N SER A 7 17.40 1.84 -17.33
CA SER A 7 16.13 1.24 -17.74
C SER A 7 15.02 1.85 -16.89
N LYS A 8 14.05 2.46 -17.57
CA LYS A 8 12.89 3.11 -16.97
C LYS A 8 11.95 2.02 -16.45
N LYS A 9 12.26 1.45 -15.26
CA LYS A 9 11.45 0.41 -14.64
C LYS A 9 10.11 0.99 -14.16
N TRP A 10 9.01 0.29 -14.45
CA TRP A 10 7.67 0.53 -13.92
C TRP A 10 7.05 1.89 -14.32
N GLU A 11 7.40 2.42 -15.49
CA GLU A 11 6.84 3.70 -15.97
C GLU A 11 5.51 3.53 -16.71
N ARG A 12 5.28 2.37 -17.34
CA ARG A 12 3.97 2.08 -17.93
C ARG A 12 3.00 1.66 -16.84
N ARG A 13 2.00 2.48 -16.60
CA ARG A 13 0.99 2.28 -15.57
C ARG A 13 -0.39 2.44 -16.16
N GLN A 14 -1.28 1.49 -15.86
CA GLN A 14 -2.63 1.50 -16.38
C GLN A 14 -3.61 0.94 -15.35
N ILE A 15 -4.76 1.57 -15.20
CA ILE A 15 -5.87 1.03 -14.43
C ILE A 15 -6.76 0.24 -15.37
N ILE A 16 -7.01 -1.01 -15.04
CA ILE A 16 -7.97 -1.88 -15.71
C ILE A 16 -9.25 -1.79 -14.89
N SER A 17 -10.32 -1.27 -15.50
CA SER A 17 -11.57 -1.01 -14.80
C SER A 17 -12.27 -2.28 -14.35
N GLN A 18 -12.97 -2.14 -13.24
CA GLN A 18 -13.89 -3.12 -12.68
C GLN A 18 -14.82 -3.72 -13.77
N GLY A 19 -15.11 -5.00 -13.64
CA GLY A 19 -15.98 -5.73 -14.58
C GLY A 19 -15.32 -6.14 -15.92
N LYS A 20 -14.13 -5.60 -16.25
CA LYS A 20 -13.39 -5.95 -17.48
C LYS A 20 -12.08 -6.69 -17.21
N ILE A 21 -11.77 -7.02 -15.97
CA ILE A 21 -10.49 -7.63 -15.61
C ILE A 21 -10.29 -8.96 -16.33
N ASN A 22 -11.29 -9.84 -16.31
CA ASN A 22 -11.21 -11.15 -16.99
C ASN A 22 -11.06 -11.01 -18.51
N GLU A 23 -11.89 -10.14 -19.11
CA GLU A 23 -11.87 -9.89 -20.56
C GLU A 23 -10.52 -9.30 -20.96
N TRP A 24 -10.00 -8.38 -20.15
CA TRP A 24 -8.71 -7.77 -20.38
C TRP A 24 -7.58 -8.81 -20.36
N PHE A 25 -7.53 -9.69 -19.35
CA PHE A 25 -6.53 -10.77 -19.31
C PHE A 25 -6.67 -11.73 -20.46
N LYS A 26 -7.90 -12.19 -20.79
CA LYS A 26 -8.16 -13.07 -21.95
C LYS A 26 -7.73 -12.47 -23.28
N SER A 27 -7.87 -11.16 -23.45
CA SER A 27 -7.52 -10.46 -24.69
C SER A 27 -6.03 -10.18 -24.82
N ASN A 28 -5.28 -10.13 -23.72
CA ASN A 28 -3.88 -9.74 -23.71
C ASN A 28 -2.90 -10.88 -23.43
N TYR A 29 -3.42 -12.04 -22.99
CA TYR A 29 -2.58 -13.19 -22.63
C TYR A 29 -3.15 -14.48 -23.21
N SER A 30 -2.22 -15.33 -23.65
CA SER A 30 -2.50 -16.71 -24.05
C SER A 30 -2.31 -17.68 -22.88
N THR A 31 -2.83 -18.88 -23.01
CA THR A 31 -2.77 -19.93 -21.98
C THR A 31 -1.39 -20.60 -21.85
N ASP A 32 -0.41 -20.20 -22.66
CA ASP A 32 1.00 -20.61 -22.55
C ASP A 32 1.78 -19.82 -21.49
N LYS A 33 1.19 -18.73 -21.00
CA LYS A 33 1.76 -17.95 -19.90
C LYS A 33 1.45 -18.57 -18.55
N HIS A 34 2.39 -18.50 -17.62
CA HIS A 34 2.23 -18.99 -16.26
C HIS A 34 2.45 -17.86 -15.26
N PHE A 35 1.39 -17.49 -14.55
CA PHE A 35 1.40 -16.38 -13.60
C PHE A 35 1.72 -16.85 -12.19
N LEU A 36 2.24 -15.95 -11.38
CA LEU A 36 2.21 -16.07 -9.94
C LEU A 36 1.08 -15.19 -9.40
N TYR A 37 0.18 -15.77 -8.63
CA TYR A 37 -0.88 -15.05 -7.92
C TYR A 37 -0.57 -15.04 -6.41
N ILE A 38 -0.31 -13.87 -5.85
CA ILE A 38 0.01 -13.68 -4.43
C ILE A 38 -1.21 -13.05 -3.77
N LEU A 39 -1.78 -13.67 -2.74
CA LEU A 39 -2.87 -13.10 -1.96
C LEU A 39 -2.66 -13.29 -0.45
N GLY A 40 -3.21 -12.34 0.33
CA GLY A 40 -3.25 -12.44 1.78
C GLY A 40 -4.40 -13.31 2.26
N MET A 41 -4.13 -14.14 3.26
CA MET A 41 -5.13 -14.95 3.95
C MET A 41 -5.63 -14.18 5.17
N GLY A 42 -6.95 -14.04 5.33
CA GLY A 42 -7.52 -13.33 6.46
C GLY A 42 -9.03 -13.55 6.63
N PHE A 43 -9.61 -12.83 7.55
CA PHE A 43 -11.06 -12.90 7.85
C PHE A 43 -11.93 -12.13 6.84
N ASP A 44 -11.31 -11.27 6.01
CA ASP A 44 -12.04 -10.50 5.01
C ASP A 44 -12.47 -11.40 3.83
N LYS A 45 -13.78 -11.52 3.62
CA LYS A 45 -14.36 -12.35 2.54
C LYS A 45 -13.89 -11.91 1.14
N ARG A 46 -13.55 -10.63 0.97
CA ARG A 46 -13.10 -10.04 -0.30
C ARG A 46 -11.79 -10.63 -0.82
N MET A 47 -11.04 -11.38 0.01
CA MET A 47 -9.80 -12.02 -0.40
C MET A 47 -9.96 -13.01 -1.57
N CYS A 48 -11.14 -13.58 -1.75
CA CYS A 48 -11.41 -14.56 -2.80
C CYS A 48 -11.86 -13.93 -4.12
N ASP A 49 -12.34 -12.68 -4.13
CA ASP A 49 -13.00 -12.08 -5.29
C ASP A 49 -12.04 -11.92 -6.48
N GLY A 50 -10.83 -11.42 -6.23
CA GLY A 50 -9.81 -11.24 -7.27
C GLY A 50 -9.39 -12.56 -7.91
N VAL A 51 -9.07 -13.56 -7.12
CA VAL A 51 -8.64 -14.87 -7.61
C VAL A 51 -9.77 -15.59 -8.33
N MET A 52 -11.01 -15.48 -7.86
CA MET A 52 -12.19 -16.01 -8.59
C MET A 52 -12.34 -15.41 -9.99
N GLN A 53 -12.07 -14.11 -10.12
CA GLN A 53 -12.09 -13.46 -11.43
C GLN A 53 -10.94 -13.95 -12.31
N PHE A 54 -9.76 -14.16 -11.74
CA PHE A 54 -8.61 -14.63 -12.51
C PHE A 54 -8.76 -16.09 -12.96
N ILE A 55 -9.31 -16.98 -12.13
CA ILE A 55 -9.62 -18.38 -12.50
C ILE A 55 -10.50 -18.44 -13.76
N LYS A 56 -11.47 -17.55 -13.90
CA LYS A 56 -12.36 -17.48 -15.09
C LYS A 56 -11.61 -17.15 -16.39
N THR A 57 -10.36 -16.69 -16.32
CA THR A 57 -9.53 -16.43 -17.51
C THR A 57 -9.06 -17.71 -18.18
N GLY A 58 -8.88 -18.79 -17.42
CA GLY A 58 -8.28 -20.04 -17.88
C GLY A 58 -6.75 -19.98 -18.03
N ILE A 59 -6.12 -18.88 -17.66
CA ILE A 59 -4.65 -18.71 -17.70
C ILE A 59 -4.05 -19.50 -16.55
N PRO A 60 -3.03 -20.35 -16.78
CA PRO A 60 -2.35 -21.10 -15.72
C PRO A 60 -1.63 -20.18 -14.71
N PHE A 61 -1.71 -20.54 -13.44
CA PHE A 61 -0.99 -19.82 -12.39
C PHE A 61 -0.64 -20.69 -11.19
N THR A 62 0.33 -20.24 -10.42
CA THR A 62 0.66 -20.78 -9.08
C THR A 62 0.16 -19.79 -8.04
N LEU A 63 -0.42 -20.30 -6.96
CA LEU A 63 -0.97 -19.48 -5.88
C LEU A 63 -0.01 -19.42 -4.69
N TRP A 64 0.40 -18.21 -4.27
CA TRP A 64 1.00 -17.98 -2.97
C TRP A 64 -0.05 -17.49 -1.98
N LYS A 65 -0.30 -18.29 -0.96
CA LYS A 65 -1.17 -17.97 0.17
C LYS A 65 -0.32 -17.36 1.27
N VAL A 66 -0.41 -16.05 1.44
CA VAL A 66 0.35 -15.33 2.48
C VAL A 66 -0.46 -15.38 3.77
N THR A 67 0.03 -16.15 4.74
CA THR A 67 -0.55 -16.28 6.08
C THR A 67 0.20 -15.40 7.06
N PHE A 68 -0.47 -14.99 8.14
CA PHE A 68 0.12 -14.12 9.16
C PHE A 68 0.08 -14.80 10.51
N ASP A 69 1.20 -14.75 11.23
CA ASP A 69 1.25 -15.06 12.65
C ASP A 69 1.36 -13.75 13.45
N GLU A 70 0.21 -13.29 13.93
CA GLU A 70 0.09 -12.07 14.74
C GLU A 70 0.32 -12.33 16.24
N GLY A 71 0.60 -13.58 16.61
CA GLY A 71 0.78 -14.01 18.00
C GLY A 71 -0.51 -14.33 18.74
N GLU A 72 -0.36 -14.90 19.95
CA GLU A 72 -1.51 -15.39 20.74
C GLU A 72 -2.44 -14.31 21.26
N SER A 73 -1.94 -13.10 21.45
CA SER A 73 -2.69 -11.96 21.98
C SER A 73 -3.35 -11.09 20.90
N SER A 74 -3.30 -11.50 19.62
CA SER A 74 -3.89 -10.68 18.55
C SER A 74 -5.41 -10.59 18.68
N PRO A 75 -5.98 -9.37 18.62
CA PRO A 75 -7.43 -9.16 18.57
C PRO A 75 -8.10 -9.82 17.35
N SER A 76 -7.36 -10.02 16.25
CA SER A 76 -7.87 -10.67 15.02
C SER A 76 -8.23 -12.15 15.24
N ARG A 77 -7.81 -12.75 16.36
CA ARG A 77 -8.21 -14.13 16.71
C ARG A 77 -9.72 -14.31 16.93
N GLU A 78 -10.43 -13.26 17.30
CA GLU A 78 -11.89 -13.27 17.37
C GLU A 78 -12.53 -13.69 16.04
N TYR A 79 -11.83 -13.45 14.91
CA TYR A 79 -12.30 -13.76 13.54
C TYR A 79 -11.69 -15.04 12.95
N GLN A 80 -11.18 -15.95 13.80
CA GLN A 80 -10.55 -17.19 13.33
C GLN A 80 -11.53 -18.08 12.55
N ASN A 81 -12.80 -18.10 12.94
CA ASN A 81 -13.84 -18.87 12.24
C ASN A 81 -14.08 -18.35 10.82
N GLU A 82 -14.11 -17.03 10.65
CA GLU A 82 -14.24 -16.36 9.37
C GLU A 82 -13.02 -16.64 8.48
N SER A 83 -11.82 -16.56 9.07
CA SER A 83 -10.56 -16.87 8.37
C SER A 83 -10.53 -18.33 7.90
N ASN A 84 -11.00 -19.27 8.72
CA ASN A 84 -11.09 -20.70 8.36
C ASN A 84 -12.09 -20.91 7.22
N LYS A 85 -13.29 -20.31 7.28
CA LYS A 85 -14.29 -20.38 6.19
C LYS A 85 -13.73 -19.82 4.88
N ASN A 86 -13.02 -18.70 4.95
CA ASN A 86 -12.40 -18.10 3.77
C ASN A 86 -11.31 -19.01 3.19
N LYS A 87 -10.52 -19.68 4.05
CA LYS A 87 -9.53 -20.67 3.63
C LYS A 87 -10.20 -21.86 2.93
N GLU A 88 -11.24 -22.44 3.51
CA GLU A 88 -12.00 -23.55 2.93
C GLU A 88 -12.61 -23.15 1.58
N MET A 89 -13.17 -21.94 1.49
CA MET A 89 -13.69 -21.39 0.23
C MET A 89 -12.59 -21.28 -0.82
N LEU A 90 -11.44 -20.70 -0.47
CA LEU A 90 -10.30 -20.57 -1.39
C LEU A 90 -9.80 -21.93 -1.85
N ASP A 91 -9.65 -22.90 -0.95
CA ASP A 91 -9.20 -24.25 -1.27
C ASP A 91 -10.18 -24.97 -2.22
N SER A 92 -11.48 -24.72 -2.06
CA SER A 92 -12.52 -25.25 -2.96
C SER A 92 -12.45 -24.63 -4.36
N ILE A 93 -12.37 -23.28 -4.47
CA ILE A 93 -12.36 -22.60 -5.79
C ILE A 93 -11.04 -22.76 -6.54
N ALA A 94 -9.93 -22.94 -5.80
CA ALA A 94 -8.59 -23.15 -6.35
C ALA A 94 -8.19 -24.64 -6.39
N ALA A 95 -9.15 -25.57 -6.30
CA ALA A 95 -8.86 -26.98 -6.36
C ALA A 95 -8.12 -27.36 -7.66
N GLY A 96 -6.98 -28.04 -7.52
CA GLY A 96 -6.11 -28.42 -8.65
C GLY A 96 -5.11 -27.35 -9.11
N ILE A 97 -5.15 -26.16 -8.54
CA ILE A 97 -4.16 -25.10 -8.80
C ILE A 97 -2.94 -25.32 -7.88
N PRO A 98 -1.70 -25.34 -8.41
CA PRO A 98 -0.51 -25.40 -7.56
C PRO A 98 -0.48 -24.27 -6.55
N ALA A 99 -0.29 -24.57 -5.26
CA ALA A 99 -0.30 -23.59 -4.21
C ALA A 99 0.85 -23.77 -3.22
N GLN A 100 1.35 -22.66 -2.68
CA GLN A 100 2.37 -22.60 -1.63
C GLN A 100 1.89 -21.67 -0.51
N GLU A 101 2.10 -22.05 0.74
CA GLU A 101 1.91 -21.18 1.88
C GLU A 101 3.19 -20.41 2.21
N LYS A 102 3.07 -19.11 2.41
CA LYS A 102 4.15 -18.21 2.82
C LYS A 102 3.75 -17.54 4.13
N ASN A 103 4.36 -17.96 5.23
CA ASN A 103 3.99 -17.45 6.56
C ASN A 103 4.84 -16.25 6.95
N ILE A 104 4.18 -15.14 7.32
CA ILE A 104 4.79 -13.92 7.83
C ILE A 104 4.58 -13.87 9.33
N VAL A 105 5.68 -13.81 10.08
CA VAL A 105 5.67 -13.64 11.54
C VAL A 105 5.66 -12.15 11.85
N PHE A 106 4.68 -11.70 12.64
CA PHE A 106 4.54 -10.28 13.00
C PHE A 106 5.40 -9.91 14.20
N TRP A 107 5.48 -10.80 15.20
CA TRP A 107 6.14 -10.52 16.46
C TRP A 107 7.19 -11.57 16.78
N GLN A 108 8.36 -11.13 17.19
CA GLN A 108 9.40 -11.97 17.76
C GLN A 108 9.46 -11.75 19.26
N ASN A 109 9.27 -12.82 20.03
CA ASN A 109 9.43 -12.81 21.46
C ASN A 109 10.80 -13.39 21.83
N ASP A 110 11.59 -12.64 22.60
CA ASP A 110 12.90 -13.07 23.10
C ASP A 110 12.87 -13.49 24.59
N GLY A 111 11.68 -13.63 25.17
CA GLY A 111 11.43 -13.95 26.57
C GLY A 111 11.46 -12.74 27.51
N ARG A 112 11.90 -11.56 27.05
CA ARG A 112 11.93 -10.31 27.80
C ARG A 112 11.13 -9.20 27.13
N SER A 113 11.09 -9.18 25.83
CA SER A 113 10.37 -8.18 25.03
C SER A 113 9.68 -8.82 23.81
N SER A 114 8.68 -8.13 23.28
CA SER A 114 8.04 -8.46 22.02
C SER A 114 8.43 -7.41 20.99
N ARG A 115 9.02 -7.83 19.88
CA ARG A 115 9.48 -6.94 18.81
C ARG A 115 8.70 -7.18 17.54
N TYR A 116 8.21 -6.11 16.92
CA TYR A 116 7.55 -6.16 15.62
C TYR A 116 8.57 -6.42 14.50
N ILE A 117 8.35 -7.47 13.72
CA ILE A 117 9.27 -7.92 12.66
C ILE A 117 8.57 -8.21 11.32
N ALA A 118 7.30 -7.85 11.18
CA ALA A 118 6.50 -8.22 10.00
C ALA A 118 7.13 -7.78 8.68
N GLU A 119 7.64 -6.54 8.60
CA GLU A 119 8.34 -6.04 7.40
C GLU A 119 9.61 -6.83 7.09
N ILE A 120 10.38 -7.19 8.12
CA ILE A 120 11.61 -7.99 7.98
C ILE A 120 11.25 -9.40 7.50
N SER A 121 10.23 -10.01 8.09
CA SER A 121 9.73 -11.33 7.72
C SER A 121 9.24 -11.36 6.27
N ALA A 122 8.39 -10.39 5.89
CA ALA A 122 7.90 -10.24 4.52
C ALA A 122 9.04 -10.04 3.51
N SER A 123 9.99 -9.15 3.82
CA SER A 123 11.16 -8.89 2.97
C SER A 123 12.01 -10.15 2.78
N LYS A 124 12.21 -10.94 3.83
CA LYS A 124 12.97 -12.19 3.78
C LYS A 124 12.31 -13.20 2.86
N ILE A 125 10.99 -13.36 2.94
CA ILE A 125 10.23 -14.27 2.08
C ILE A 125 10.41 -13.90 0.61
N ILE A 126 10.18 -12.65 0.23
CA ILE A 126 10.31 -12.21 -1.16
C ILE A 126 11.75 -12.35 -1.66
N LYS A 127 12.74 -11.91 -0.88
CA LYS A 127 14.16 -12.01 -1.27
C LYS A 127 14.64 -13.46 -1.43
N SER A 128 14.26 -14.36 -0.51
CA SER A 128 14.63 -15.77 -0.61
C SER A 128 13.98 -16.49 -1.78
N SER A 129 12.86 -15.97 -2.30
CA SER A 129 12.13 -16.49 -3.44
C SER A 129 12.45 -15.75 -4.76
N ALA A 130 13.45 -14.87 -4.81
CA ALA A 130 13.72 -14.04 -5.99
C ALA A 130 13.92 -14.87 -7.27
N ASN A 131 14.65 -15.98 -7.21
CA ASN A 131 14.84 -16.88 -8.35
C ASN A 131 13.52 -17.56 -8.79
N GLU A 132 12.65 -17.91 -7.83
CA GLU A 132 11.34 -18.48 -8.09
C GLU A 132 10.43 -17.45 -8.77
N LEU A 133 10.45 -16.19 -8.32
CA LEU A 133 9.69 -15.09 -8.93
C LEU A 133 10.05 -14.91 -10.41
N CYS A 134 11.32 -15.05 -10.78
CA CYS A 134 11.80 -14.94 -12.15
C CYS A 134 11.31 -16.06 -13.08
N ALA A 135 10.81 -17.18 -12.53
CA ALA A 135 10.30 -18.30 -13.33
C ALA A 135 8.87 -18.07 -13.87
N PHE A 136 8.14 -17.11 -13.32
CA PHE A 136 6.80 -16.77 -13.77
C PHE A 136 6.83 -15.72 -14.88
N SER A 137 5.84 -15.76 -15.77
CA SER A 137 5.70 -14.78 -16.85
C SER A 137 5.38 -13.38 -16.30
N ASP A 138 4.44 -13.32 -15.37
CA ASP A 138 3.97 -12.08 -14.74
C ASP A 138 3.46 -12.36 -13.33
N ILE A 139 3.26 -11.33 -12.52
CA ILE A 139 2.88 -11.45 -11.12
C ILE A 139 1.59 -10.69 -10.85
N ILE A 140 0.63 -11.34 -10.21
CA ILE A 140 -0.55 -10.70 -9.65
C ILE A 140 -0.37 -10.62 -8.14
N PHE A 141 -0.46 -9.43 -7.61
CA PHE A 141 -0.36 -9.14 -6.19
C PHE A 141 -1.69 -8.60 -5.68
N ASP A 142 -2.50 -9.47 -5.10
CA ASP A 142 -3.79 -9.13 -4.51
C ASP A 142 -3.61 -8.68 -3.06
N ILE A 143 -3.82 -7.39 -2.85
CA ILE A 143 -3.65 -6.75 -1.54
C ILE A 143 -4.96 -6.61 -0.77
N SER A 144 -6.07 -7.16 -1.28
CA SER A 144 -7.41 -6.95 -0.72
C SER A 144 -7.50 -7.29 0.77
N ALA A 145 -6.85 -8.39 1.21
CA ALA A 145 -6.84 -8.82 2.61
C ALA A 145 -5.50 -8.61 3.33
N LEU A 146 -4.51 -7.95 2.68
CA LEU A 146 -3.22 -7.67 3.29
C LEU A 146 -3.26 -6.39 4.13
N PRO A 147 -2.64 -6.38 5.34
CA PRO A 147 -2.37 -5.16 6.10
C PRO A 147 -1.45 -4.21 5.32
N GLN A 148 -1.64 -2.89 5.53
CA GLN A 148 -0.91 -1.85 4.79
C GLN A 148 0.60 -1.98 4.92
N THR A 149 1.11 -2.19 6.12
CA THR A 149 2.54 -2.38 6.39
C THR A 149 3.12 -3.51 5.54
N LEU A 150 2.39 -4.62 5.38
CA LEU A 150 2.85 -5.76 4.62
C LEU A 150 2.82 -5.50 3.13
N TYR A 151 1.67 -5.07 2.57
CA TYR A 151 1.59 -4.96 1.11
C TYR A 151 2.50 -3.86 0.55
N LEU A 152 2.73 -2.75 1.24
CA LEU A 152 3.66 -1.72 0.78
C LEU A 152 5.12 -2.23 0.81
N CYS A 153 5.50 -2.92 1.88
CA CYS A 153 6.83 -3.54 1.99
C CYS A 153 7.03 -4.63 0.93
N MET A 154 6.06 -5.53 0.76
CA MET A 154 6.11 -6.61 -0.24
C MET A 154 6.15 -6.05 -1.66
N LEU A 155 5.34 -5.02 -1.96
CA LEU A 155 5.35 -4.36 -3.26
C LEU A 155 6.73 -3.77 -3.57
N ASN A 156 7.34 -3.06 -2.61
CA ASN A 156 8.70 -2.53 -2.78
C ASN A 156 9.70 -3.66 -3.10
N MET A 157 9.62 -4.78 -2.40
CA MET A 157 10.50 -5.92 -2.66
C MET A 157 10.22 -6.59 -4.01
N LEU A 158 8.95 -6.79 -4.38
CA LEU A 158 8.55 -7.34 -5.68
C LEU A 158 9.10 -6.49 -6.83
N LEU A 159 8.89 -5.17 -6.79
CA LEU A 159 9.38 -4.27 -7.83
C LEU A 159 10.92 -4.25 -7.96
N ASN A 160 11.64 -4.59 -6.88
CA ASN A 160 13.09 -4.69 -6.91
C ASN A 160 13.61 -6.08 -7.35
N CYS A 161 12.84 -7.16 -7.12
CA CYS A 161 13.22 -8.53 -7.43
C CYS A 161 12.72 -9.00 -8.81
N CYS A 162 11.63 -8.41 -9.34
CA CYS A 162 11.09 -8.79 -10.64
C CYS A 162 12.02 -8.41 -11.80
N ASN A 163 12.00 -9.24 -12.84
CA ASN A 163 12.71 -8.98 -14.08
C ASN A 163 12.09 -7.80 -14.86
N THR A 164 12.86 -7.23 -15.77
CA THR A 164 12.43 -6.09 -16.60
C THR A 164 11.32 -6.46 -17.59
N ASP A 165 11.18 -7.72 -17.94
CA ASP A 165 10.17 -8.25 -18.87
C ASP A 165 8.89 -8.72 -18.19
N GLN A 166 8.86 -8.76 -16.86
CA GLN A 166 7.67 -9.09 -16.09
C GLN A 166 6.76 -7.87 -15.90
N THR A 167 5.45 -8.12 -15.80
CA THR A 167 4.45 -7.14 -15.38
C THR A 167 3.96 -7.49 -13.98
N VAL A 168 3.79 -6.49 -13.14
CA VAL A 168 3.17 -6.64 -11.82
C VAL A 168 1.77 -6.03 -11.89
N TYR A 169 0.78 -6.84 -11.57
CA TYR A 169 -0.63 -6.45 -11.45
C TYR A 169 -0.99 -6.35 -9.97
N ILE A 170 -1.47 -5.20 -9.54
CA ILE A 170 -1.95 -5.00 -8.18
C ILE A 170 -3.47 -5.07 -8.21
N ILE A 171 -4.05 -6.04 -7.50
CA ILE A 171 -5.49 -6.16 -7.34
C ILE A 171 -5.89 -5.64 -5.97
N VAL A 172 -6.90 -4.78 -5.97
CA VAL A 172 -7.50 -4.19 -4.77
C VAL A 172 -9.00 -4.33 -4.85
N ASN A 173 -9.60 -4.96 -3.85
CA ASN A 173 -11.03 -4.96 -3.65
C ASN A 173 -11.38 -4.01 -2.51
N GLU A 174 -11.90 -2.84 -2.84
CA GLU A 174 -12.33 -1.85 -1.85
C GLU A 174 -13.84 -1.89 -1.65
N ASN A 175 -14.24 -1.69 -0.42
CA ASN A 175 -15.62 -1.46 -0.04
C ASN A 175 -15.65 -0.41 1.05
N TYR A 176 -16.01 0.80 0.67
CA TYR A 176 -16.05 1.96 1.55
C TYR A 176 -16.77 1.69 2.87
N THR A 177 -17.92 1.02 2.81
CA THR A 177 -18.72 0.77 4.01
C THR A 177 -18.06 -0.22 4.97
N ILE A 178 -17.41 -1.26 4.45
CA ILE A 178 -16.67 -2.25 5.26
C ILE A 178 -15.40 -1.60 5.81
N ASP A 179 -14.67 -0.87 4.98
CA ASP A 179 -13.41 -0.25 5.35
C ASP A 179 -13.61 0.78 6.48
N MET A 180 -14.72 1.56 6.44
CA MET A 180 -15.13 2.47 7.51
C MET A 180 -15.47 1.79 8.84
N LYS A 181 -15.82 0.51 8.81
CA LYS A 181 -16.19 -0.29 10.01
C LYS A 181 -15.03 -1.14 10.54
N THR A 182 -13.86 -1.09 9.88
CA THR A 182 -12.67 -1.83 10.28
C THR A 182 -11.66 -0.88 10.92
N GLU A 183 -11.46 -1.01 12.23
CA GLU A 183 -10.53 -0.16 12.97
C GLU A 183 -9.27 -0.92 13.37
N PRO A 184 -8.08 -0.30 13.27
CA PRO A 184 -6.86 -0.85 13.86
C PRO A 184 -6.96 -0.80 15.38
N VAL A 185 -6.56 -1.88 16.05
CA VAL A 185 -6.54 -1.97 17.52
C VAL A 185 -5.12 -2.17 18.02
N GLU A 186 -4.89 -1.73 19.26
CA GLU A 186 -3.57 -1.74 19.90
C GLU A 186 -2.49 -1.12 18.99
N ILE A 187 -2.74 0.14 18.60
CA ILE A 187 -1.82 0.93 17.78
C ILE A 187 -0.52 1.14 18.56
N ASP A 188 0.62 0.91 17.92
CA ASP A 188 1.95 1.13 18.48
C ASP A 188 2.12 2.54 19.06
N GLU A 189 2.98 2.64 20.06
CA GLU A 189 3.27 3.92 20.70
C GLU A 189 3.97 4.88 19.73
N PHE A 190 4.85 4.38 18.87
CA PHE A 190 5.67 5.18 17.98
C PHE A 190 5.41 4.86 16.51
N ALA A 191 5.48 5.91 15.67
CA ALA A 191 5.62 5.75 14.23
C ALA A 191 7.06 5.34 13.88
N HIS A 192 7.25 4.74 12.72
CA HIS A 192 8.55 4.37 12.19
C HIS A 192 8.61 4.59 10.67
N GLU A 193 9.81 4.73 10.14
CA GLU A 193 10.02 4.79 8.71
C GLU A 193 9.96 3.37 8.10
N MET A 194 9.17 3.21 7.04
CA MET A 194 8.99 1.93 6.36
C MET A 194 10.30 1.45 5.73
N GLN A 195 10.58 0.16 5.82
CA GLN A 195 11.77 -0.44 5.25
C GLN A 195 11.93 -0.14 3.76
N GLY A 196 13.07 0.42 3.40
CA GLY A 196 13.38 0.82 2.03
C GLY A 196 12.97 2.24 1.67
N PHE A 197 12.32 2.97 2.58
CA PHE A 197 11.97 4.40 2.45
C PHE A 197 12.40 5.21 3.67
N SER A 198 13.51 4.83 4.27
CA SER A 198 14.13 5.63 5.32
C SER A 198 15.05 6.66 4.68
N ALA A 199 14.85 7.92 5.04
CA ALA A 199 15.73 8.99 4.62
C ALA A 199 17.02 8.99 5.47
N PRO A 200 18.17 9.41 4.94
CA PRO A 200 19.36 9.63 5.73
C PRO A 200 19.06 10.61 6.88
N THR A 201 19.44 10.24 8.10
CA THR A 201 19.12 10.99 9.33
C THR A 201 20.02 12.21 9.57
N GLU A 202 21.03 12.45 8.72
CA GLU A 202 22.14 13.34 9.05
C GLU A 202 21.95 14.80 8.65
N ASP A 203 20.86 15.16 7.95
CA ASP A 203 20.68 16.53 7.49
C ASP A 203 19.68 17.31 8.34
N LEU A 204 20.18 17.82 9.48
CA LEU A 204 19.40 18.65 10.43
C LEU A 204 19.02 20.03 9.85
N GLU A 205 19.58 20.41 8.72
CA GLU A 205 19.32 21.69 8.04
C GLU A 205 18.36 21.56 6.85
N SER A 206 17.86 20.36 6.58
CA SER A 206 16.90 20.16 5.48
C SER A 206 15.52 20.71 5.81
N VAL A 207 14.86 21.30 4.82
CA VAL A 207 13.46 21.75 4.91
C VAL A 207 12.55 20.53 4.95
N LEU A 208 11.86 20.30 6.07
CA LEU A 208 10.98 19.15 6.27
C LEU A 208 9.57 19.45 5.83
N ILE A 209 9.09 18.70 4.83
CA ILE A 209 7.74 18.82 4.29
C ILE A 209 6.98 17.53 4.54
N TRP A 210 5.91 17.60 5.31
CA TRP A 210 5.10 16.45 5.68
C TRP A 210 3.78 16.44 4.93
N TYR A 211 3.47 15.31 4.32
CA TYR A 211 2.20 15.02 3.66
C TYR A 211 1.44 13.95 4.44
N PRO A 212 0.52 14.31 5.33
CA PRO A 212 -0.46 13.37 5.87
C PRO A 212 -1.55 13.12 4.82
N ILE A 213 -1.61 11.91 4.28
CA ILE A 213 -2.61 11.49 3.30
C ILE A 213 -3.75 10.83 4.07
N LEU A 214 -4.93 11.45 4.02
CA LEU A 214 -6.02 11.19 4.95
C LEU A 214 -7.19 10.51 4.24
N GLY A 215 -7.61 9.36 4.72
CA GLY A 215 -8.82 8.67 4.28
C GLY A 215 -9.98 8.86 5.26
N GLU A 216 -9.66 8.94 6.55
CA GLU A 216 -10.63 8.99 7.64
C GLU A 216 -10.13 9.87 8.79
N VAL A 217 -11.03 10.14 9.74
CA VAL A 217 -10.70 10.93 10.92
C VAL A 217 -10.16 10.01 12.02
N ASN A 218 -8.85 10.02 12.20
CA ASN A 218 -8.17 9.35 13.30
C ASN A 218 -7.10 10.26 13.92
N PRO A 219 -7.48 11.19 14.82
CA PRO A 219 -6.56 12.16 15.40
C PRO A 219 -5.42 11.53 16.19
N LEU A 220 -5.65 10.39 16.84
CA LEU A 220 -4.62 9.69 17.59
C LEU A 220 -3.50 9.20 16.65
N LEU A 221 -3.88 8.56 15.54
CA LEU A 221 -2.94 8.06 14.55
C LEU A 221 -2.16 9.21 13.89
N LEU A 222 -2.86 10.26 13.48
CA LEU A 222 -2.24 11.45 12.91
C LEU A 222 -1.24 12.09 13.88
N LYS A 223 -1.60 12.20 15.16
CA LYS A 223 -0.72 12.75 16.20
C LYS A 223 0.54 11.91 16.39
N LYS A 224 0.46 10.58 16.37
CA LYS A 224 1.64 9.71 16.47
C LYS A 224 2.65 9.95 15.35
N HIS A 225 2.19 10.17 14.13
CA HIS A 225 3.06 10.55 13.01
C HIS A 225 3.71 11.91 13.25
N TYR A 226 2.96 12.90 13.72
CA TYR A 226 3.48 14.23 14.01
C TYR A 226 4.50 14.21 15.15
N ASP A 227 4.20 13.51 16.26
CA ASP A 227 5.09 13.40 17.43
C ASP A 227 6.43 12.73 17.05
N TYR A 228 6.40 11.73 16.15
CA TYR A 228 7.61 11.14 15.60
C TYR A 228 8.47 12.16 14.84
N LEU A 229 7.84 12.97 13.98
CA LEU A 229 8.56 13.99 13.21
C LEU A 229 9.20 15.06 14.11
N ILE A 230 8.46 15.54 15.10
CA ILE A 230 8.99 16.52 16.05
C ILE A 230 10.13 15.92 16.90
N SER A 231 10.04 14.64 17.29
CA SER A 231 11.09 13.99 18.06
C SER A 231 12.36 13.74 17.24
N SER A 232 12.22 13.44 15.95
CA SER A 232 13.34 13.12 15.05
C SER A 232 14.00 14.35 14.40
N SER A 233 13.22 15.39 14.08
CA SER A 233 13.67 16.54 13.29
C SER A 233 13.49 17.90 13.99
N LYS A 234 12.95 17.93 15.22
CA LYS A 234 12.66 19.12 16.04
C LYS A 234 11.55 20.03 15.52
N HIS A 235 11.32 20.11 14.21
CA HIS A 235 10.27 20.94 13.60
C HIS A 235 9.81 20.30 12.27
N VAL A 236 8.66 20.74 11.80
CA VAL A 236 8.12 20.47 10.46
C VAL A 236 7.89 21.84 9.83
N ASP A 237 8.57 22.12 8.71
CA ASP A 237 8.50 23.44 8.07
C ASP A 237 7.19 23.64 7.35
N GLU A 238 6.71 22.60 6.62
CA GLU A 238 5.45 22.64 5.89
C GLU A 238 4.64 21.37 6.13
N ILE A 239 3.35 21.56 6.38
CA ILE A 239 2.38 20.46 6.48
C ILE A 239 1.39 20.60 5.32
N CYS A 240 1.33 19.58 4.47
CA CYS A 240 0.50 19.54 3.28
C CYS A 240 -0.53 18.39 3.38
N PRO A 241 -1.67 18.58 4.07
CA PRO A 241 -2.69 17.54 4.15
C PRO A 241 -3.22 17.18 2.78
N VAL A 242 -3.32 15.88 2.51
CA VAL A 242 -3.89 15.36 1.26
C VAL A 242 -5.22 14.70 1.58
N VAL A 243 -6.29 15.21 0.98
CA VAL A 243 -7.66 14.74 1.21
C VAL A 243 -8.28 14.17 -0.07
N PRO A 244 -9.18 13.16 0.04
CA PRO A 244 -9.77 12.51 -1.11
C PRO A 244 -10.76 13.44 -1.84
N PHE A 245 -10.42 13.80 -3.09
CA PHE A 245 -11.32 14.51 -4.01
C PHE A 245 -10.81 14.40 -5.46
N PRO A 246 -11.64 13.93 -6.43
CA PRO A 246 -13.00 13.42 -6.22
C PRO A 246 -13.04 12.13 -5.40
N ALA A 247 -14.14 11.95 -4.67
CA ALA A 247 -14.40 10.79 -3.83
C ALA A 247 -15.82 10.23 -4.09
N VAL A 248 -16.07 9.00 -3.65
CA VAL A 248 -17.42 8.37 -3.74
C VAL A 248 -18.43 9.19 -2.93
N ASP A 249 -18.08 9.56 -1.69
CA ASP A 249 -18.83 10.56 -0.93
C ASP A 249 -18.30 11.96 -1.27
N VAL A 250 -19.11 12.77 -1.93
CA VAL A 250 -18.75 14.14 -2.34
C VAL A 250 -18.35 15.08 -1.18
N ARG A 251 -18.78 14.76 0.05
CA ARG A 251 -18.45 15.49 1.28
C ARG A 251 -17.28 14.92 2.06
N ARG A 252 -16.65 13.85 1.58
CA ARG A 252 -15.61 13.16 2.33
C ARG A 252 -14.45 14.08 2.71
N ALA A 253 -13.95 14.87 1.78
CA ALA A 253 -12.87 15.83 2.06
C ALA A 253 -13.27 16.84 3.13
N ASP A 254 -14.48 17.39 3.05
CA ASP A 254 -15.00 18.37 4.02
C ASP A 254 -15.13 17.74 5.41
N ASN A 255 -15.65 16.51 5.49
CA ASN A 255 -15.83 15.79 6.74
C ASN A 255 -14.47 15.49 7.40
N ILE A 256 -13.46 15.10 6.62
CA ILE A 256 -12.10 14.88 7.11
C ILE A 256 -11.51 16.19 7.63
N LEU A 257 -11.54 17.27 6.86
CA LEU A 257 -11.00 18.57 7.28
C LEU A 257 -11.71 19.11 8.52
N LYS A 258 -13.03 18.88 8.64
CA LYS A 258 -13.80 19.23 9.82
C LYS A 258 -13.37 18.42 11.04
N GLY A 259 -13.12 17.12 10.87
CA GLY A 259 -12.67 16.22 11.93
C GLY A 259 -11.31 16.59 12.48
N TYR A 260 -10.40 17.06 11.64
CA TYR A 260 -9.05 17.52 12.02
C TYR A 260 -8.93 19.02 12.24
N ARG A 261 -10.07 19.72 12.41
CA ARG A 261 -10.07 21.19 12.54
C ARG A 261 -9.16 21.70 13.66
N LYS A 262 -9.11 21.00 14.79
CA LYS A 262 -8.31 21.39 15.93
C LYS A 262 -6.82 21.29 15.60
N GLU A 263 -6.37 20.13 15.12
CA GLU A 263 -4.98 19.85 14.78
C GLU A 263 -4.49 20.80 13.68
N PHE A 264 -5.21 20.90 12.59
CA PHE A 264 -4.76 21.65 11.41
C PHE A 264 -4.82 23.17 11.59
N PHE A 265 -5.92 23.70 12.12
CA PHE A 265 -6.14 25.15 12.10
C PHE A 265 -5.92 25.84 13.45
N SER A 266 -6.01 25.10 14.57
CA SER A 266 -5.77 25.66 15.89
C SER A 266 -4.34 25.40 16.39
N ASP A 267 -3.91 24.13 16.35
CA ASP A 267 -2.66 23.68 16.95
C ASP A 267 -1.47 23.91 15.99
N TRP A 268 -1.56 23.43 14.74
CA TRP A 268 -0.47 23.50 13.75
C TRP A 268 -0.55 24.69 12.81
N LYS A 269 -1.68 25.40 12.77
CA LYS A 269 -1.91 26.63 11.99
C LYS A 269 -1.56 26.48 10.51
N ILE A 270 -1.97 25.37 9.91
CA ILE A 270 -1.68 25.03 8.51
C ILE A 270 -2.30 26.11 7.59
N ASP A 271 -1.53 26.56 6.58
CA ASP A 271 -2.09 27.40 5.52
C ASP A 271 -3.06 26.55 4.67
N LYS A 272 -4.27 27.09 4.46
CA LYS A 272 -5.29 26.43 3.63
C LYS A 272 -4.82 26.13 2.19
N LYS A 273 -3.85 26.88 1.70
CA LYS A 273 -3.24 26.68 0.37
C LYS A 273 -2.41 25.39 0.29
N ASN A 274 -1.98 24.87 1.44
CA ASN A 274 -1.20 23.64 1.50
C ASN A 274 -2.06 22.37 1.41
N ILE A 275 -3.40 22.52 1.44
CA ILE A 275 -4.31 21.39 1.31
C ILE A 275 -4.30 20.89 -0.14
N ILE A 276 -3.98 19.63 -0.32
CA ILE A 276 -3.93 18.96 -1.61
C ILE A 276 -5.16 18.06 -1.76
N TYR A 277 -5.79 18.13 -2.92
CA TYR A 277 -6.91 17.25 -3.27
C TYR A 277 -6.42 16.17 -4.23
N ALA A 278 -6.65 14.90 -3.89
CA ALA A 278 -6.24 13.76 -4.69
C ALA A 278 -7.37 12.73 -4.83
N SER A 279 -7.47 12.11 -6.00
CA SER A 279 -8.55 11.16 -6.29
C SER A 279 -8.55 9.96 -5.34
N GLU A 280 -9.72 9.64 -4.75
CA GLU A 280 -9.89 8.47 -3.90
C GLU A 280 -9.74 7.15 -4.67
N THR A 281 -10.26 7.11 -5.89
CA THR A 281 -10.38 5.88 -6.69
C THR A 281 -9.30 5.73 -7.75
N ASN A 282 -8.41 6.72 -7.89
CA ASN A 282 -7.37 6.68 -8.92
C ASN A 282 -5.96 6.86 -8.32
N PRO A 283 -5.25 5.75 -8.04
CA PRO A 283 -3.91 5.80 -7.45
C PRO A 283 -2.88 6.53 -8.33
N LEU A 284 -3.06 6.54 -9.65
CA LEU A 284 -2.14 7.24 -10.55
C LEU A 284 -2.25 8.76 -10.41
N ARG A 285 -3.47 9.27 -10.16
CA ARG A 285 -3.68 10.70 -9.88
C ARG A 285 -3.11 11.11 -8.52
N VAL A 286 -3.20 10.24 -7.51
CA VAL A 286 -2.53 10.45 -6.22
C VAL A 286 -1.03 10.54 -6.42
N CYS A 287 -0.44 9.57 -7.15
CA CYS A 287 0.98 9.55 -7.49
C CYS A 287 1.42 10.83 -8.19
N GLU A 288 0.70 11.25 -9.24
CA GLU A 288 0.99 12.46 -10.02
C GLU A 288 0.95 13.73 -9.15
N SER A 289 -0.07 13.86 -8.31
CA SER A 289 -0.22 15.02 -7.43
C SER A 289 0.92 15.14 -6.42
N LEU A 290 1.25 14.03 -5.74
CA LEU A 290 2.32 14.02 -4.74
C LEU A 290 3.70 14.21 -5.38
N TYR A 291 3.98 13.53 -6.47
CA TYR A 291 5.24 13.66 -7.19
C TYR A 291 5.45 15.10 -7.69
N SER A 292 4.48 15.66 -8.41
CA SER A 292 4.59 17.00 -8.99
C SER A 292 4.72 18.09 -7.92
N THR A 293 3.94 17.98 -6.82
CA THR A 293 4.02 18.93 -5.71
C THR A 293 5.37 18.84 -5.00
N SER A 294 5.89 17.63 -4.74
CA SER A 294 7.21 17.45 -4.12
C SER A 294 8.33 18.00 -5.00
N MET A 295 8.28 17.73 -6.31
CA MET A 295 9.28 18.29 -7.25
C MET A 295 9.19 19.81 -7.38
N HIS A 296 7.98 20.37 -7.26
CA HIS A 296 7.79 21.82 -7.18
C HIS A 296 8.43 22.41 -5.93
N TYR A 297 8.16 21.86 -4.74
CA TYR A 297 8.80 22.29 -3.49
C TYR A 297 10.33 22.18 -3.55
N LYS A 298 10.86 21.05 -4.02
CA LYS A 298 12.30 20.87 -4.21
C LYS A 298 12.93 21.98 -5.07
N LYS A 299 12.23 22.40 -6.11
CA LYS A 299 12.70 23.48 -7.01
C LYS A 299 12.64 24.85 -6.33
N VAL A 300 11.50 25.17 -5.69
CA VAL A 300 11.23 26.50 -5.11
C VAL A 300 12.06 26.73 -3.86
N LEU A 301 12.19 25.72 -3.00
CA LEU A 301 12.89 25.83 -1.72
C LEU A 301 14.41 25.58 -1.81
N ARG A 302 14.91 25.26 -3.02
CA ARG A 302 16.36 25.04 -3.24
C ARG A 302 17.28 26.10 -2.62
N PRO A 303 16.92 27.41 -2.60
CA PRO A 303 17.76 28.43 -1.96
C PRO A 303 17.83 28.31 -0.44
N LEU A 304 16.88 27.59 0.19
CA LEU A 304 16.83 27.38 1.64
C LEU A 304 17.54 26.10 2.09
N GLY A 305 17.92 25.22 1.14
CA GLY A 305 18.59 23.95 1.42
C GLY A 305 17.93 22.76 0.72
N GLU A 306 18.36 21.57 1.06
CA GLU A 306 17.73 20.32 0.58
C GLU A 306 16.37 20.10 1.26
N CYS A 307 15.44 19.49 0.53
CA CYS A 307 14.13 19.15 1.07
C CYS A 307 14.09 17.68 1.50
N LYS A 308 13.57 17.43 2.69
CA LYS A 308 13.17 16.10 3.15
C LYS A 308 11.64 16.00 3.06
N PHE A 309 11.14 15.05 2.27
CA PHE A 309 9.71 14.79 2.17
C PHE A 309 9.34 13.60 3.03
N VAL A 310 8.19 13.69 3.70
CA VAL A 310 7.67 12.60 4.51
C VAL A 310 6.22 12.37 4.16
N PHE A 311 5.87 11.15 3.75
CA PHE A 311 4.51 10.75 3.46
C PHE A 311 3.98 9.83 4.56
N SER A 312 2.75 10.10 5.02
CA SER A 312 2.02 9.27 5.98
C SER A 312 0.70 8.81 5.36
N ALA A 313 0.64 7.56 4.93
CA ALA A 313 -0.55 7.02 4.27
C ALA A 313 -1.59 6.56 5.29
N ILE A 314 -2.40 7.49 5.81
CA ILE A 314 -3.53 7.24 6.74
C ILE A 314 -4.81 7.21 5.90
N THR A 315 -4.90 6.27 4.95
CA THR A 315 -5.90 6.33 3.89
C THR A 315 -6.27 4.94 3.35
N SER A 316 -7.16 4.89 2.32
CA SER A 316 -7.57 3.67 1.63
C SER A 316 -6.40 2.96 0.93
N LYS A 317 -6.59 1.70 0.55
CA LYS A 317 -5.58 0.91 -0.16
C LYS A 317 -5.21 1.52 -1.50
N LEU A 318 -6.19 1.98 -2.29
CA LEU A 318 -5.92 2.60 -3.60
C LEU A 318 -5.11 3.89 -3.46
N MET A 319 -5.48 4.77 -2.54
CA MET A 319 -4.70 5.98 -2.31
C MET A 319 -3.30 5.66 -1.81
N SER A 320 -3.13 4.68 -0.91
CA SER A 320 -1.81 4.31 -0.38
C SER A 320 -0.88 3.70 -1.43
N ILE A 321 -1.42 2.98 -2.44
CA ILE A 321 -0.64 2.58 -3.62
C ILE A 321 -0.16 3.80 -4.40
N GLY A 322 -1.00 4.82 -4.57
CA GLY A 322 -0.59 6.08 -5.20
C GLY A 322 0.53 6.80 -4.44
N VAL A 323 0.43 6.83 -3.10
CA VAL A 323 1.48 7.36 -2.21
C VAL A 323 2.79 6.58 -2.37
N PHE A 324 2.71 5.25 -2.36
CA PHE A 324 3.87 4.38 -2.56
C PHE A 324 4.54 4.64 -3.91
N LEU A 325 3.77 4.72 -4.99
CA LEU A 325 4.31 4.98 -6.34
C LEU A 325 4.99 6.34 -6.44
N ALA A 326 4.42 7.38 -5.81
CA ALA A 326 5.05 8.69 -5.74
C ALA A 326 6.38 8.65 -4.98
N ALA A 327 6.40 8.00 -3.82
CA ALA A 327 7.63 7.84 -3.04
C ALA A 327 8.68 7.01 -3.79
N TYR A 328 8.25 5.95 -4.49
CA TYR A 328 9.14 5.12 -5.32
C TYR A 328 9.78 5.92 -6.45
N ASP A 329 9.01 6.76 -7.15
CA ASP A 329 9.52 7.62 -8.23
C ASP A 329 10.45 8.71 -7.70
N LEU A 330 10.08 9.40 -6.62
CA LEU A 330 10.92 10.41 -5.96
C LEU A 330 12.26 9.81 -5.51
N LYS A 331 12.23 8.59 -4.97
CA LYS A 331 13.46 7.89 -4.57
C LYS A 331 14.37 7.58 -5.77
N LYS A 332 13.81 7.20 -6.92
CA LYS A 332 14.59 7.03 -8.18
C LYS A 332 15.28 8.32 -8.61
N GLU A 333 14.61 9.45 -8.43
CA GLU A 333 15.15 10.80 -8.70
C GLU A 333 16.11 11.28 -7.58
N LYS A 334 16.50 10.39 -6.67
CA LYS A 334 17.38 10.69 -5.53
C LYS A 334 16.85 11.84 -4.65
N VAL A 335 15.53 11.93 -4.56
CA VAL A 335 14.88 12.86 -3.63
C VAL A 335 14.86 12.22 -2.25
N ASN A 336 15.14 13.02 -1.23
CA ASN A 336 15.09 12.58 0.17
C ASN A 336 13.63 12.38 0.58
N ILE A 337 13.17 11.13 0.64
CA ILE A 337 11.77 10.74 0.90
C ILE A 337 11.69 9.63 1.93
N SER A 338 10.81 9.78 2.91
CA SER A 338 10.43 8.75 3.88
C SER A 338 8.94 8.42 3.77
N LEU A 339 8.59 7.16 3.97
CA LEU A 339 7.22 6.71 4.25
C LEU A 339 7.11 6.37 5.72
N LEU A 340 6.21 7.06 6.44
CA LEU A 340 5.92 6.76 7.84
C LEU A 340 4.74 5.81 7.97
N ASN A 341 4.86 4.88 8.89
CA ASN A 341 3.82 3.96 9.30
C ASN A 341 3.73 3.86 10.82
N VAL A 342 2.57 3.46 11.31
CA VAL A 342 2.34 3.08 12.71
C VAL A 342 1.77 1.67 12.69
N ASN A 343 2.44 0.73 13.35
CA ASN A 343 1.98 -0.64 13.43
C ASN A 343 0.75 -0.76 14.34
N ASN A 344 -0.02 -1.80 14.12
CA ASN A 344 -1.08 -2.23 15.02
C ASN A 344 -0.95 -3.75 15.28
N LYS A 345 -1.60 -4.24 16.33
CA LYS A 345 -1.57 -5.67 16.65
C LYS A 345 -2.69 -6.45 15.98
N GLY A 346 -3.68 -5.78 15.41
CA GLY A 346 -4.78 -6.41 14.73
C GLY A 346 -5.88 -5.43 14.36
N TYR A 347 -6.98 -5.96 13.85
CA TYR A 347 -8.14 -5.18 13.41
C TYR A 347 -9.41 -5.66 14.10
N LYS A 348 -10.35 -4.75 14.31
CA LYS A 348 -11.67 -5.05 14.82
C LYS A 348 -12.75 -4.53 13.87
N ILE A 349 -13.76 -5.36 13.62
CA ILE A 349 -14.95 -4.98 12.86
C ILE A 349 -15.98 -4.44 13.84
N ILE A 350 -16.39 -3.16 13.69
CA ILE A 350 -17.30 -2.49 14.64
C ILE A 350 -18.74 -2.97 14.46
N GLN A 351 -19.15 -3.32 13.24
CA GLN A 351 -20.49 -3.81 12.91
C GLN A 351 -20.44 -4.84 11.80
N GLN A 352 -21.04 -6.00 12.04
CA GLN A 352 -21.34 -6.99 11.00
C GLN A 352 -22.73 -6.70 10.42
N GLU A 353 -22.81 -6.16 9.22
CA GLU A 353 -24.04 -6.15 8.43
C GLU A 353 -23.87 -7.07 7.23
N GLU A 354 -24.82 -8.00 7.07
CA GLU A 354 -24.85 -8.99 5.97
C GLU A 354 -25.41 -8.44 4.66
N ASN A 355 -25.58 -7.15 4.49
CA ASN A 355 -26.19 -6.60 3.29
C ASN A 355 -25.23 -6.61 2.11
N ASN A 356 -25.75 -7.00 0.94
CA ASN A 356 -25.12 -6.97 -0.38
C ASN A 356 -24.53 -5.58 -0.68
N ILE A 357 -23.30 -5.36 -0.28
CA ILE A 357 -22.60 -4.12 -0.56
C ILE A 357 -21.71 -4.38 -1.77
N GLU A 358 -21.91 -3.62 -2.84
CA GLU A 358 -21.09 -3.72 -4.04
C GLU A 358 -19.63 -3.40 -3.69
N SER A 359 -18.78 -4.41 -3.81
CA SER A 359 -17.33 -4.25 -3.72
C SER A 359 -16.77 -3.79 -5.06
N SER A 360 -15.76 -2.93 -5.01
CA SER A 360 -15.10 -2.37 -6.20
C SER A 360 -13.74 -3.03 -6.41
N LEU A 361 -13.66 -3.93 -7.39
CA LEU A 361 -12.41 -4.57 -7.75
C LEU A 361 -11.64 -3.73 -8.78
N THR A 362 -10.47 -3.26 -8.41
CA THR A 362 -9.56 -2.48 -9.27
C THR A 362 -8.29 -3.27 -9.52
N CYS A 363 -7.81 -3.27 -10.76
CA CYS A 363 -6.53 -3.83 -11.14
C CYS A 363 -5.61 -2.75 -11.71
N LEU A 364 -4.44 -2.56 -11.11
CA LEU A 364 -3.40 -1.65 -11.57
C LEU A 364 -2.25 -2.44 -12.19
N LEU A 365 -1.93 -2.13 -13.43
CA LEU A 365 -0.80 -2.68 -14.18
C LEU A 365 0.44 -1.80 -13.97
N LEU A 366 1.58 -2.43 -13.65
CA LEU A 366 2.90 -1.83 -13.62
C LEU A 366 3.84 -2.63 -14.53
N SER A 367 4.38 -2.01 -15.58
CA SER A 367 5.36 -2.65 -16.47
C SER A 367 6.45 -1.67 -16.90
N ASN A 368 7.49 -2.21 -17.50
CA ASN A 368 8.55 -1.41 -18.08
C ASN A 368 8.14 -0.91 -19.48
N THR A 369 8.69 0.22 -19.92
CA THR A 369 8.34 0.86 -21.19
C THR A 369 8.74 0.05 -22.43
N GLU A 370 9.66 -0.91 -22.30
CA GLU A 370 10.16 -1.71 -23.42
C GLU A 370 9.20 -2.83 -23.88
N LYS A 371 8.14 -3.11 -23.12
CA LYS A 371 7.06 -4.04 -23.54
C LYS A 371 6.01 -3.38 -24.47
N ALA A 372 6.39 -2.45 -25.33
CA ALA A 372 5.49 -1.87 -26.30
C ALA A 372 5.55 -2.70 -27.60
N GLY A 373 4.58 -3.55 -27.83
CA GLY A 373 4.35 -4.18 -29.11
C GLY A 373 4.46 -5.70 -29.09
N GLY A 374 3.44 -6.37 -28.67
CA GLY A 374 3.06 -7.72 -29.01
C GLY A 374 1.61 -7.69 -29.39
#